data_5ff8eb83dd5eea0a810f35c0d45c2596
#
_entry.id   5ff8eb83dd5eea0a810f35c0d45c2596
#
_cell.length_a   1.000
_cell.length_b   1.000
_cell.length_c   1.000
_cell.angle_alpha   90.00
_cell.angle_beta   90.00
_cell.angle_gamma   90.00
#
_symmetry.space_group_name_H-M   'P 1'
#
loop_
_entity.id
_entity.type
_entity.pdbx_description
1 polymer ?
#
loop_
_entity_poly.entity_id
_entity_poly.type
_entity_poly.pdbx_seq_one_letter_code
_entity_poly.pdbx_strand_id
1 'polypeptide(L)'
;MAVAHSKSVRGTTHGAPRLAIADLVLLRVAAGGATRAQLQKDLASLVAPRIPGTAFRQMAELAIGRHANQNLLSEAKGRLTLTGAGLRAAQACAGSDRVGDATWLEIRNGPLIALALGVNCESTAAAKALERADGLAALVLQRHFGLPSSRVLSHSDLRAALAVIALERAFGNKIKTGLSKGSGLPGKTARLLAGQLFKKPREFASDGKLLAALASDVAGAGGEGLEPLRLALLRQLTSPAGEAAPGEDNSQSIETARAALATDREPKAANDATPLAQSPIKHVPPDMGEFSSAVLDAARPVAQGWPGNRKAFISQVWQAIRSARREWDLTEIAFKSMLAEAHRAGRLVLATADLKDKSALKELEDSKILYKNTVWHFVRVED
;
A
#
# COMPACT_ATOMS: atom_id res chain seq x y z
N MET A 1 -22.60 44.00 14.14
CA MET A 1 -21.33 43.68 13.49
C MET A 1 -20.81 42.37 14.08
N ALA A 2 -21.00 41.26 13.41
CA ALA A 2 -20.52 39.94 13.82
C ALA A 2 -19.64 39.41 12.69
N VAL A 3 -18.34 39.28 12.96
CA VAL A 3 -17.35 38.77 12.03
C VAL A 3 -17.45 37.25 12.04
N ALA A 4 -17.96 36.69 10.94
CA ALA A 4 -18.00 35.25 10.74
C ALA A 4 -16.59 34.72 10.40
N HIS A 5 -15.99 33.95 11.33
CA HIS A 5 -14.76 33.24 11.12
C HIS A 5 -15.01 32.06 10.13
N SER A 6 -14.47 32.20 8.93
CA SER A 6 -14.39 31.14 7.96
C SER A 6 -13.47 29.99 8.50
N LYS A 7 -14.06 28.88 8.96
CA LYS A 7 -13.34 27.67 9.27
C LYS A 7 -12.84 27.05 7.96
N SER A 8 -11.53 27.16 7.73
CA SER A 8 -10.80 26.37 6.74
C SER A 8 -11.01 24.89 7.05
N VAL A 9 -11.78 24.21 6.21
CA VAL A 9 -11.93 22.76 6.25
C VAL A 9 -10.62 22.15 5.73
N ARG A 10 -9.67 21.95 6.63
CA ARG A 10 -8.58 21.00 6.39
C ARG A 10 -9.24 19.62 6.29
N GLY A 11 -9.21 19.03 5.10
CA GLY A 11 -9.63 17.65 4.91
C GLY A 11 -8.78 16.73 5.80
N THR A 12 -9.33 16.31 6.91
CA THR A 12 -8.83 15.18 7.67
C THR A 12 -9.01 13.97 6.78
N THR A 13 -7.93 13.49 6.18
CA THR A 13 -7.83 12.13 5.65
C THR A 13 -7.94 11.21 6.86
N HIS A 14 -9.17 10.86 7.24
CA HIS A 14 -9.39 9.70 8.09
C HIS A 14 -8.76 8.52 7.36
N GLY A 15 -7.66 7.99 7.91
CA GLY A 15 -7.03 6.79 7.38
C GLY A 15 -8.08 5.71 7.20
N ALA A 16 -8.13 5.08 6.01
CA ALA A 16 -9.04 3.98 5.77
C ALA A 16 -8.85 2.96 6.90
N PRO A 17 -9.94 2.40 7.47
CA PRO A 17 -9.83 1.33 8.45
C PRO A 17 -8.99 0.21 7.85
N ARG A 18 -8.07 -0.34 8.63
CA ARG A 18 -7.19 -1.42 8.20
C ARG A 18 -7.55 -2.68 8.95
N LEU A 19 -7.66 -3.80 8.24
CA LEU A 19 -7.90 -5.10 8.81
C LEU A 19 -6.59 -5.88 8.95
N ALA A 20 -6.35 -6.42 10.13
CA ALA A 20 -5.28 -7.38 10.34
C ALA A 20 -5.62 -8.75 9.73
N ILE A 21 -4.61 -9.61 9.55
CA ILE A 21 -4.85 -11.00 9.11
C ILE A 21 -5.77 -11.74 10.08
N ALA A 22 -5.67 -11.45 11.37
CA ALA A 22 -6.55 -12.01 12.39
C ALA A 22 -8.02 -11.67 12.12
N ASP A 23 -8.33 -10.42 11.78
CA ASP A 23 -9.69 -9.98 11.45
C ASP A 23 -10.20 -10.68 10.19
N LEU A 24 -9.35 -10.83 9.17
CA LEU A 24 -9.72 -11.54 7.94
C LEU A 24 -10.01 -13.01 8.17
N VAL A 25 -9.24 -13.69 9.04
CA VAL A 25 -9.50 -15.08 9.44
C VAL A 25 -10.86 -15.18 10.11
N LEU A 26 -11.16 -14.29 11.06
CA LEU A 26 -12.42 -14.26 11.77
C LEU A 26 -13.61 -14.05 10.82
N LEU A 27 -13.50 -13.06 9.93
CA LEU A 27 -14.51 -12.74 8.93
C LEU A 27 -14.74 -13.88 7.93
N ARG A 28 -13.67 -14.57 7.51
CA ARG A 28 -13.83 -15.71 6.61
C ARG A 28 -14.49 -16.91 7.30
N VAL A 29 -14.18 -17.14 8.57
CA VAL A 29 -14.82 -18.22 9.34
C VAL A 29 -16.29 -17.89 9.62
N ALA A 30 -16.64 -16.61 9.78
CA ALA A 30 -18.02 -16.16 9.94
C ALA A 30 -18.94 -16.60 8.77
N ALA A 31 -18.39 -16.72 7.58
CA ALA A 31 -19.10 -17.17 6.38
C ALA A 31 -19.38 -18.69 6.34
N GLY A 32 -19.93 -19.23 7.41
CA GLY A 32 -20.33 -20.64 7.50
C GLY A 32 -19.18 -21.60 7.85
N GLY A 33 -18.11 -21.11 8.49
CA GLY A 33 -16.93 -21.89 8.86
C GLY A 33 -15.96 -22.10 7.70
N ALA A 34 -14.72 -22.53 8.00
CA ALA A 34 -13.71 -22.77 7.00
C ALA A 34 -12.68 -23.82 7.45
N THR A 35 -12.10 -24.54 6.51
CA THR A 35 -10.86 -25.29 6.74
C THR A 35 -9.64 -24.39 6.52
N ARG A 36 -8.47 -24.77 7.03
CA ARG A 36 -7.20 -24.05 6.79
C ARG A 36 -6.90 -23.88 5.29
N ALA A 37 -7.18 -24.91 4.50
CA ALA A 37 -7.00 -24.85 3.04
C ALA A 37 -7.93 -23.83 2.38
N GLN A 38 -9.19 -23.74 2.83
CA GLN A 38 -10.14 -22.72 2.35
C GLN A 38 -9.71 -21.32 2.75
N LEU A 39 -9.25 -21.10 3.99
CA LEU A 39 -8.69 -19.82 4.42
C LEU A 39 -7.53 -19.39 3.52
N GLN A 40 -6.59 -20.32 3.26
CA GLN A 40 -5.46 -20.04 2.37
C GLN A 40 -5.92 -19.63 0.97
N LYS A 41 -6.83 -20.39 0.37
CA LYS A 41 -7.35 -20.13 -0.98
C LYS A 41 -8.07 -18.79 -1.09
N ASP A 42 -8.93 -18.49 -0.11
CA ASP A 42 -9.84 -17.34 -0.19
C ASP A 42 -9.16 -16.03 0.19
N LEU A 43 -8.17 -16.06 1.11
CA LEU A 43 -7.53 -14.86 1.61
C LEU A 43 -6.19 -14.55 0.92
N ALA A 44 -5.50 -15.54 0.33
CA ALA A 44 -4.19 -15.33 -0.28
C ALA A 44 -4.20 -14.21 -1.34
N SER A 45 -5.24 -14.14 -2.17
CA SER A 45 -5.36 -13.11 -3.21
C SER A 45 -5.49 -11.69 -2.67
N LEU A 46 -6.03 -11.54 -1.44
CA LEU A 46 -6.23 -10.24 -0.79
C LEU A 46 -4.93 -9.70 -0.22
N VAL A 47 -4.05 -10.57 0.27
CA VAL A 47 -2.79 -10.17 0.89
C VAL A 47 -1.61 -10.16 -0.07
N ALA A 48 -1.69 -10.89 -1.19
CA ALA A 48 -0.70 -10.84 -2.26
C ALA A 48 -0.78 -9.51 -3.03
N PRO A 49 0.35 -8.99 -3.55
CA PRO A 49 1.72 -9.50 -3.51
C PRO A 49 2.52 -9.08 -2.26
N ARG A 50 1.91 -8.41 -1.27
CA ARG A 50 2.60 -7.81 -0.12
C ARG A 50 3.14 -8.84 0.86
N ILE A 51 2.41 -9.96 1.03
CA ILE A 51 2.77 -11.02 1.97
C ILE A 51 3.00 -12.32 1.18
N PRO A 52 4.21 -12.90 1.24
CA PRO A 52 4.48 -14.22 0.64
C PRO A 52 3.55 -15.30 1.22
N GLY A 53 3.16 -16.27 0.41
CA GLY A 53 2.19 -17.31 0.82
C GLY A 53 2.63 -18.15 2.04
N THR A 54 3.93 -18.35 2.23
CA THR A 54 4.50 -19.01 3.42
C THR A 54 4.32 -18.17 4.68
N ALA A 55 4.64 -16.88 4.61
CA ALA A 55 4.45 -15.94 5.72
C ALA A 55 2.96 -15.78 6.06
N PHE A 56 2.09 -15.66 5.04
CA PHE A 56 0.65 -15.61 5.26
C PHE A 56 0.14 -16.85 6.01
N ARG A 57 0.60 -18.05 5.64
CA ARG A 57 0.21 -19.28 6.31
C ARG A 57 0.58 -19.28 7.79
N GLN A 58 1.80 -18.87 8.12
CA GLN A 58 2.25 -18.74 9.51
C GLN A 58 1.42 -17.71 10.29
N MET A 59 1.18 -16.55 9.71
CA MET A 59 0.37 -15.50 10.34
C MET A 59 -1.09 -15.94 10.55
N ALA A 60 -1.65 -16.69 9.63
CA ALA A 60 -3.00 -17.24 9.76
C ALA A 60 -3.09 -18.29 10.87
N GLU A 61 -2.10 -19.18 11.00
CA GLU A 61 -2.05 -20.15 12.12
C GLU A 61 -1.92 -19.46 13.49
N LEU A 62 -1.06 -18.45 13.59
CA LEU A 62 -0.96 -17.64 14.80
C LEU A 62 -2.29 -16.93 15.15
N ALA A 63 -2.99 -16.41 14.14
CA ALA A 63 -4.29 -15.79 14.32
C ALA A 63 -5.34 -16.80 14.80
N ILE A 64 -5.39 -17.99 14.21
CA ILE A 64 -6.29 -19.08 14.63
C ILE A 64 -6.02 -19.45 16.09
N GLY A 65 -4.76 -19.64 16.48
CA GLY A 65 -4.39 -19.95 17.86
C GLY A 65 -4.82 -18.87 18.85
N ARG A 66 -4.60 -17.59 18.52
CA ARG A 66 -5.05 -16.45 19.36
C ARG A 66 -6.56 -16.44 19.52
N HIS A 67 -7.31 -16.60 18.44
CA HIS A 67 -8.78 -16.60 18.48
C HIS A 67 -9.34 -17.82 19.22
N ALA A 68 -8.69 -18.98 19.13
CA ALA A 68 -9.07 -20.14 19.92
C ALA A 68 -8.86 -19.90 21.42
N ASN A 69 -7.70 -19.33 21.82
CA ASN A 69 -7.41 -18.99 23.21
C ASN A 69 -8.35 -17.91 23.77
N GLN A 70 -8.87 -17.04 22.93
CA GLN A 70 -9.87 -16.03 23.28
C GLN A 70 -11.31 -16.55 23.23
N ASN A 71 -11.52 -17.85 22.99
CA ASN A 71 -12.83 -18.46 22.78
C ASN A 71 -13.68 -17.79 21.67
N LEU A 72 -13.05 -17.22 20.64
CA LEU A 72 -13.74 -16.66 19.47
C LEU A 72 -13.94 -17.72 18.39
N LEU A 73 -13.04 -18.70 18.29
CA LEU A 73 -13.08 -19.82 17.35
C LEU A 73 -13.10 -21.15 18.11
N SER A 74 -13.77 -22.14 17.50
CA SER A 74 -13.65 -23.54 17.86
C SER A 74 -13.28 -24.36 16.63
N GLU A 75 -12.55 -25.45 16.83
CA GLU A 75 -12.17 -26.37 15.77
C GLU A 75 -12.77 -27.76 16.03
N ALA A 76 -13.50 -28.27 15.08
CA ALA A 76 -14.03 -29.64 15.10
C ALA A 76 -13.79 -30.31 13.75
N LYS A 77 -13.17 -31.50 13.77
CA LYS A 77 -12.89 -32.30 12.55
C LYS A 77 -12.16 -31.51 11.45
N GLY A 78 -11.19 -30.64 11.84
CA GLY A 78 -10.40 -29.82 10.92
C GLY A 78 -11.17 -28.60 10.31
N ARG A 79 -12.37 -28.33 10.80
CA ARG A 79 -13.19 -27.18 10.41
C ARG A 79 -13.25 -26.17 11.55
N LEU A 80 -12.93 -24.94 11.24
CA LEU A 80 -13.03 -23.80 12.13
C LEU A 80 -14.45 -23.22 12.07
N THR A 81 -15.03 -22.94 13.22
CA THR A 81 -16.34 -22.32 13.38
C THR A 81 -16.27 -21.20 14.40
N LEU A 82 -17.15 -20.20 14.30
CA LEU A 82 -17.24 -19.13 15.29
C LEU A 82 -18.03 -19.57 16.51
N THR A 83 -17.62 -19.07 17.65
CA THR A 83 -18.47 -19.02 18.85
C THR A 83 -19.42 -17.83 18.77
N GLY A 84 -20.38 -17.72 19.68
CA GLY A 84 -21.22 -16.52 19.77
C GLY A 84 -20.44 -15.23 20.03
N ALA A 85 -19.33 -15.31 20.77
CA ALA A 85 -18.42 -14.17 20.97
C ALA A 85 -17.65 -13.84 19.69
N GLY A 86 -17.18 -14.87 18.97
CA GLY A 86 -16.51 -14.70 17.68
C GLY A 86 -17.40 -14.07 16.62
N LEU A 87 -18.70 -14.43 16.59
CA LEU A 87 -19.64 -13.82 15.66
C LEU A 87 -19.80 -12.31 15.92
N ARG A 88 -19.99 -11.92 17.18
CA ARG A 88 -20.05 -10.48 17.53
C ARG A 88 -18.78 -9.73 17.19
N ALA A 89 -17.62 -10.34 17.41
CA ALA A 89 -16.34 -9.74 17.02
C ALA A 89 -16.22 -9.59 15.49
N ALA A 90 -16.65 -10.58 14.72
CA ALA A 90 -16.65 -10.49 13.25
C ALA A 90 -17.62 -9.42 12.73
N GLN A 91 -18.80 -9.30 13.31
CA GLN A 91 -19.78 -8.25 13.00
C GLN A 91 -19.20 -6.85 13.28
N ALA A 92 -18.57 -6.68 14.44
CA ALA A 92 -17.89 -5.42 14.79
C ALA A 92 -16.75 -5.07 13.81
N CYS A 93 -15.93 -6.04 13.41
CA CYS A 93 -14.87 -5.84 12.42
C CYS A 93 -15.40 -5.42 11.06
N ALA A 94 -16.50 -5.99 10.60
CA ALA A 94 -17.13 -5.67 9.32
C ALA A 94 -18.01 -4.42 9.36
N GLY A 95 -18.39 -3.97 10.54
CA GLY A 95 -19.40 -2.91 10.72
C GLY A 95 -20.78 -3.30 10.17
N SER A 96 -21.14 -4.59 10.24
CA SER A 96 -22.39 -5.12 9.68
C SER A 96 -22.88 -6.36 10.43
N ASP A 97 -24.14 -6.38 10.81
CA ASP A 97 -24.77 -7.51 11.50
C ASP A 97 -25.04 -8.71 10.57
N ARG A 98 -24.99 -8.50 9.25
CA ARG A 98 -25.29 -9.53 8.24
C ARG A 98 -24.17 -10.58 8.06
N VAL A 99 -23.03 -10.40 8.71
CA VAL A 99 -21.85 -11.26 8.52
C VAL A 99 -22.12 -12.73 8.84
N GLY A 100 -22.98 -13.03 9.82
CA GLY A 100 -23.27 -14.40 10.26
C GLY A 100 -24.06 -15.26 9.27
N ASP A 101 -24.91 -14.64 8.47
CA ASP A 101 -25.81 -15.32 7.53
C ASP A 101 -25.31 -15.21 6.07
N ALA A 102 -24.25 -14.44 5.83
CA ALA A 102 -23.73 -14.17 4.49
C ALA A 102 -22.65 -15.17 4.07
N THR A 103 -22.60 -15.47 2.79
CA THR A 103 -21.48 -16.21 2.18
C THR A 103 -20.21 -15.37 2.17
N TRP A 104 -19.05 -16.01 2.01
CA TRP A 104 -17.77 -15.29 1.89
C TRP A 104 -17.76 -14.27 0.74
N LEU A 105 -18.39 -14.63 -0.38
CA LEU A 105 -18.47 -13.74 -1.54
C LEU A 105 -19.29 -12.48 -1.23
N GLU A 106 -20.37 -12.62 -0.50
CA GLU A 106 -21.22 -11.50 -0.07
C GLU A 106 -20.49 -10.61 0.94
N ILE A 107 -19.82 -11.20 1.96
CA ILE A 107 -19.00 -10.44 2.92
C ILE A 107 -17.90 -9.67 2.20
N ARG A 108 -17.17 -10.34 1.31
CA ARG A 108 -16.07 -9.78 0.55
C ARG A 108 -16.50 -8.61 -0.34
N ASN A 109 -17.60 -8.78 -1.07
CA ASN A 109 -18.03 -7.83 -2.10
C ASN A 109 -18.96 -6.73 -1.56
N GLY A 110 -19.57 -6.91 -0.40
CA GLY A 110 -20.44 -5.93 0.26
C GLY A 110 -19.74 -5.25 1.44
N PRO A 111 -19.85 -5.80 2.67
CA PRO A 111 -19.34 -5.18 3.89
C PRO A 111 -17.86 -4.77 3.80
N LEU A 112 -16.97 -5.61 3.28
CA LEU A 112 -15.53 -5.28 3.21
C LEU A 112 -15.23 -4.17 2.20
N ILE A 113 -15.91 -4.12 1.06
CA ILE A 113 -15.76 -3.00 0.13
C ILE A 113 -16.37 -1.72 0.70
N ALA A 114 -17.53 -1.81 1.36
CA ALA A 114 -18.14 -0.67 2.04
C ALA A 114 -17.20 -0.10 3.12
N LEU A 115 -16.60 -0.97 3.93
CA LEU A 115 -15.60 -0.62 4.92
C LEU A 115 -14.37 0.05 4.26
N ALA A 116 -13.86 -0.53 3.18
CA ALA A 116 -12.75 0.05 2.42
C ALA A 116 -13.07 1.45 1.88
N LEU A 117 -14.31 1.71 1.53
CA LEU A 117 -14.77 3.01 1.02
C LEU A 117 -15.28 3.95 2.11
N GLY A 118 -15.47 3.49 3.34
CA GLY A 118 -16.06 4.27 4.42
C GLY A 118 -17.53 4.65 4.15
N VAL A 119 -18.27 3.76 3.44
CA VAL A 119 -19.69 3.94 3.15
C VAL A 119 -20.54 2.97 3.97
N ASN A 120 -21.78 3.38 4.31
CA ASN A 120 -22.68 2.49 5.01
C ASN A 120 -23.28 1.47 4.03
N CYS A 121 -22.99 0.19 4.24
CA CYS A 121 -23.49 -0.92 3.41
C CYS A 121 -24.99 -1.23 3.64
N GLU A 122 -25.61 -0.71 4.69
CA GLU A 122 -27.04 -0.89 4.95
C GLU A 122 -27.91 0.00 4.05
N SER A 123 -27.35 1.06 3.49
CA SER A 123 -28.04 1.89 2.50
C SER A 123 -28.29 1.09 1.23
N THR A 124 -29.56 0.92 0.86
CA THR A 124 -29.94 0.20 -0.37
C THR A 124 -29.30 0.79 -1.63
N ALA A 125 -29.12 2.11 -1.69
CA ALA A 125 -28.49 2.79 -2.82
C ALA A 125 -26.98 2.47 -2.88
N ALA A 126 -26.29 2.47 -1.74
CA ALA A 126 -24.87 2.12 -1.67
C ALA A 126 -24.68 0.62 -1.98
N ALA A 127 -25.49 -0.27 -1.42
CA ALA A 127 -25.41 -1.70 -1.71
C ALA A 127 -25.55 -2.00 -3.22
N LYS A 128 -26.57 -1.44 -3.88
CA LYS A 128 -26.74 -1.56 -5.34
C LYS A 128 -25.55 -0.98 -6.13
N ALA A 129 -24.95 0.11 -5.66
CA ALA A 129 -23.78 0.70 -6.31
C ALA A 129 -22.54 -0.20 -6.18
N LEU A 130 -22.35 -0.90 -5.06
CA LEU A 130 -21.25 -1.84 -4.85
C LEU A 130 -21.31 -3.08 -5.74
N GLU A 131 -22.50 -3.44 -6.21
CA GLU A 131 -22.73 -4.58 -7.11
C GLU A 131 -22.39 -4.27 -8.58
N ARG A 132 -22.37 -2.99 -8.96
CA ARG A 132 -22.21 -2.54 -10.34
C ARG A 132 -20.86 -1.86 -10.55
N ALA A 133 -20.24 -2.10 -11.70
CA ALA A 133 -18.93 -1.53 -12.04
C ALA A 133 -18.95 0.02 -12.05
N ASP A 134 -19.98 0.61 -12.63
CA ASP A 134 -20.19 2.05 -12.71
C ASP A 134 -20.45 2.69 -11.33
N GLY A 135 -21.26 2.04 -10.51
CA GLY A 135 -21.57 2.50 -9.16
C GLY A 135 -20.34 2.42 -8.25
N LEU A 136 -19.60 1.31 -8.29
CA LEU A 136 -18.36 1.15 -7.53
C LEU A 136 -17.30 2.18 -7.95
N ALA A 137 -17.13 2.39 -9.26
CA ALA A 137 -16.22 3.40 -9.78
C ALA A 137 -16.59 4.82 -9.28
N ALA A 138 -17.88 5.14 -9.27
CA ALA A 138 -18.37 6.41 -8.74
C ALA A 138 -18.02 6.59 -7.25
N LEU A 139 -18.27 5.59 -6.42
CA LEU A 139 -17.95 5.63 -4.99
C LEU A 139 -16.44 5.77 -4.73
N VAL A 140 -15.60 5.05 -5.49
CA VAL A 140 -14.14 5.17 -5.41
C VAL A 140 -13.69 6.59 -5.71
N LEU A 141 -14.20 7.18 -6.78
CA LEU A 141 -13.85 8.54 -7.19
C LEU A 141 -14.39 9.58 -6.20
N GLN A 142 -15.63 9.43 -5.71
CA GLN A 142 -16.17 10.32 -4.69
C GLN A 142 -15.27 10.33 -3.45
N ARG A 143 -14.87 9.16 -2.95
CA ARG A 143 -13.97 9.05 -1.81
C ARG A 143 -12.59 9.67 -2.10
N HIS A 144 -11.96 9.28 -3.23
CA HIS A 144 -10.60 9.73 -3.56
C HIS A 144 -10.50 11.24 -3.69
N PHE A 145 -11.50 11.88 -4.28
CA PHE A 145 -11.53 13.31 -4.51
C PHE A 145 -12.28 14.11 -3.43
N GLY A 146 -12.67 13.48 -2.32
CA GLY A 146 -13.35 14.15 -1.22
C GLY A 146 -14.72 14.74 -1.60
N LEU A 147 -15.40 14.12 -2.57
CA LEU A 147 -16.75 14.52 -2.99
C LEU A 147 -17.81 14.02 -2.00
N PRO A 148 -19.00 14.67 -1.94
CA PRO A 148 -20.06 14.23 -1.03
C PRO A 148 -20.43 12.79 -1.21
N SER A 149 -20.44 12.01 -0.14
CA SER A 149 -20.77 10.57 -0.11
C SER A 149 -22.21 10.27 0.33
N SER A 150 -23.04 11.30 0.57
CA SER A 150 -24.44 11.13 0.99
C SER A 150 -25.31 10.44 -0.07
N ARG A 151 -24.91 10.52 -1.33
CA ARG A 151 -25.53 9.82 -2.47
C ARG A 151 -24.48 9.41 -3.48
N VAL A 152 -24.78 8.37 -4.26
CA VAL A 152 -23.96 8.01 -5.43
C VAL A 152 -24.24 9.02 -6.53
N LEU A 153 -23.20 9.70 -7.00
CA LEU A 153 -23.31 10.71 -8.06
C LEU A 153 -23.57 10.04 -9.42
N SER A 154 -24.38 10.69 -10.27
CA SER A 154 -24.55 10.27 -11.66
C SER A 154 -23.23 10.47 -12.43
N HIS A 155 -23.08 9.80 -13.58
CA HIS A 155 -21.89 9.96 -14.44
C HIS A 155 -21.70 11.42 -14.88
N SER A 156 -22.76 12.15 -15.16
CA SER A 156 -22.71 13.56 -15.56
C SER A 156 -22.28 14.46 -14.41
N ASP A 157 -22.85 14.25 -13.19
CA ASP A 157 -22.49 15.03 -12.01
C ASP A 157 -21.04 14.78 -11.61
N LEU A 158 -20.63 13.51 -11.63
CA LEU A 158 -19.26 13.11 -11.29
C LEU A 158 -18.25 13.67 -12.29
N ARG A 159 -18.52 13.57 -13.59
CA ARG A 159 -17.69 14.18 -14.64
C ARG A 159 -17.55 15.69 -14.42
N ALA A 160 -18.66 16.38 -14.13
CA ALA A 160 -18.66 17.82 -13.89
C ALA A 160 -17.82 18.19 -12.67
N ALA A 161 -17.98 17.45 -11.56
CA ALA A 161 -17.18 17.64 -10.35
C ALA A 161 -15.67 17.41 -10.60
N LEU A 162 -15.32 16.33 -11.33
CA LEU A 162 -13.93 16.04 -11.69
C LEU A 162 -13.31 17.09 -12.60
N ALA A 163 -14.09 17.67 -13.53
CA ALA A 163 -13.62 18.78 -14.37
C ALA A 163 -13.28 20.03 -13.54
N VAL A 164 -14.11 20.34 -12.53
CA VAL A 164 -13.82 21.43 -11.60
C VAL A 164 -12.55 21.18 -10.79
N ILE A 165 -12.36 19.94 -10.29
CA ILE A 165 -11.14 19.55 -9.58
C ILE A 165 -9.90 19.66 -10.47
N ALA A 166 -10.01 19.27 -11.74
CA ALA A 166 -8.91 19.42 -12.71
C ALA A 166 -8.53 20.90 -12.91
N LEU A 167 -9.52 21.78 -13.03
CA LEU A 167 -9.30 23.21 -13.12
C LEU A 167 -8.70 23.80 -11.83
N GLU A 168 -9.19 23.38 -10.65
CA GLU A 168 -8.62 23.79 -9.37
C GLU A 168 -7.15 23.36 -9.22
N ARG A 169 -6.78 22.16 -9.68
CA ARG A 169 -5.38 21.70 -9.68
C ARG A 169 -4.49 22.52 -10.62
N ALA A 170 -5.01 22.88 -11.79
CA ALA A 170 -4.26 23.64 -12.78
C ALA A 170 -4.10 25.13 -12.43
N PHE A 171 -5.12 25.76 -11.89
CA PHE A 171 -5.19 27.22 -11.72
C PHE A 171 -5.37 27.68 -10.26
N GLY A 172 -5.40 26.74 -9.31
CA GLY A 172 -5.65 27.04 -7.90
C GLY A 172 -7.11 27.50 -7.64
N ASN A 173 -7.34 28.00 -6.43
CA ASN A 173 -8.70 28.39 -6.00
C ASN A 173 -9.31 29.61 -6.73
N LYS A 174 -8.56 30.25 -7.63
CA LYS A 174 -9.00 31.49 -8.33
C LYS A 174 -10.23 31.24 -9.24
N ILE A 175 -10.46 30.01 -9.66
CA ILE A 175 -11.58 29.65 -10.57
C ILE A 175 -12.82 29.17 -9.80
N LYS A 176 -12.68 28.87 -8.51
CA LYS A 176 -13.76 28.31 -7.66
C LYS A 176 -15.01 29.18 -7.60
N THR A 177 -14.85 30.49 -7.66
CA THR A 177 -15.94 31.46 -7.54
C THR A 177 -16.78 31.63 -8.80
N GLY A 178 -16.27 31.24 -9.99
CA GLY A 178 -16.97 31.37 -11.27
C GLY A 178 -17.65 30.09 -11.78
N LEU A 179 -17.23 28.92 -11.30
CA LEU A 179 -17.70 27.61 -11.78
C LEU A 179 -18.41 26.82 -10.67
N SER A 180 -19.31 27.47 -9.92
CA SER A 180 -20.12 26.74 -8.94
C SER A 180 -20.86 25.60 -9.62
N LYS A 181 -20.55 24.37 -9.19
CA LYS A 181 -21.20 23.09 -9.56
C LYS A 181 -20.89 22.50 -10.94
N GLY A 182 -19.89 22.97 -11.68
CA GLY A 182 -19.56 22.38 -13.00
C GLY A 182 -20.66 22.54 -14.06
N SER A 183 -21.72 23.28 -13.76
CA SER A 183 -22.82 23.59 -14.66
C SER A 183 -22.35 24.65 -15.66
N GLY A 184 -22.29 24.27 -16.91
CA GLY A 184 -21.94 25.17 -18.03
C GLY A 184 -20.83 24.64 -18.94
N LEU A 185 -20.05 23.63 -18.53
CA LEU A 185 -19.06 23.04 -19.43
C LEU A 185 -19.72 22.00 -20.35
N PRO A 186 -19.53 22.10 -21.69
CA PRO A 186 -19.94 21.04 -22.60
C PRO A 186 -19.38 19.70 -22.19
N GLY A 187 -20.15 18.61 -22.33
CA GLY A 187 -19.77 17.28 -21.88
C GLY A 187 -18.41 16.79 -22.41
N LYS A 188 -18.08 17.14 -23.67
CA LYS A 188 -16.77 16.82 -24.27
C LYS A 188 -15.65 17.58 -23.57
N THR A 189 -15.81 18.86 -23.32
CA THR A 189 -14.81 19.71 -22.62
C THR A 189 -14.60 19.23 -21.18
N ALA A 190 -15.68 18.92 -20.46
CA ALA A 190 -15.59 18.39 -19.11
C ALA A 190 -14.85 17.03 -19.05
N ARG A 191 -15.03 16.14 -20.05
CA ARG A 191 -14.27 14.88 -20.16
C ARG A 191 -12.78 15.13 -20.42
N LEU A 192 -12.44 16.05 -21.29
CA LEU A 192 -11.05 16.42 -21.56
C LEU A 192 -10.35 16.93 -20.31
N LEU A 193 -11.03 17.82 -19.55
CA LEU A 193 -10.52 18.33 -18.29
C LEU A 193 -10.36 17.22 -17.24
N ALA A 194 -11.37 16.38 -17.04
CA ALA A 194 -11.28 15.26 -16.10
C ALA A 194 -10.19 14.24 -16.52
N GLY A 195 -9.91 14.12 -17.81
CA GLY A 195 -8.80 13.31 -18.33
C GLY A 195 -7.41 13.81 -17.96
N GLN A 196 -7.29 15.06 -17.49
CA GLN A 196 -6.03 15.61 -16.95
C GLN A 196 -5.74 15.12 -15.51
N LEU A 197 -6.69 14.49 -14.84
CA LEU A 197 -6.50 13.95 -13.49
C LEU A 197 -5.68 12.65 -13.46
N PHE A 198 -5.49 11.99 -14.60
CA PHE A 198 -4.58 10.86 -14.70
C PHE A 198 -3.11 11.29 -14.56
N LYS A 199 -2.25 10.40 -14.12
CA LYS A 199 -0.79 10.61 -14.10
C LYS A 199 -0.22 11.00 -15.46
N LYS A 200 -0.77 10.41 -16.52
CA LYS A 200 -0.54 10.78 -17.91
C LYS A 200 -1.88 11.16 -18.50
N PRO A 201 -2.10 12.40 -18.98
CA PRO A 201 -3.36 12.84 -19.55
C PRO A 201 -3.90 11.89 -20.61
N ARG A 202 -5.21 11.64 -20.57
CA ARG A 202 -5.90 10.69 -21.45
C ARG A 202 -7.23 11.28 -21.92
N GLU A 203 -7.62 10.91 -23.15
CA GLU A 203 -8.90 11.28 -23.71
C GLU A 203 -9.84 10.06 -23.78
N PHE A 204 -11.13 10.30 -23.55
CA PHE A 204 -12.14 9.25 -23.50
C PHE A 204 -13.37 9.60 -24.35
N ALA A 205 -13.90 8.61 -25.06
CA ALA A 205 -15.08 8.78 -25.90
C ALA A 205 -16.38 8.93 -25.08
N SER A 206 -16.45 8.35 -23.87
CA SER A 206 -17.63 8.39 -23.00
C SER A 206 -17.29 8.59 -21.54
N ASP A 207 -18.27 9.09 -20.78
CA ASP A 207 -18.14 9.31 -19.32
C ASP A 207 -17.89 7.99 -18.58
N GLY A 208 -18.59 6.91 -18.95
CA GLY A 208 -18.41 5.61 -18.32
C GLY A 208 -16.98 5.07 -18.46
N LYS A 209 -16.37 5.18 -19.65
CA LYS A 209 -14.97 4.78 -19.87
C LYS A 209 -13.99 5.64 -19.08
N LEU A 210 -14.20 6.97 -19.08
CA LEU A 210 -13.40 7.88 -18.26
C LEU A 210 -13.44 7.51 -16.79
N LEU A 211 -14.64 7.34 -16.22
CA LEU A 211 -14.82 7.09 -14.79
C LEU A 211 -14.28 5.72 -14.37
N ALA A 212 -14.51 4.68 -15.18
CA ALA A 212 -13.98 3.34 -14.91
C ALA A 212 -12.45 3.32 -14.93
N ALA A 213 -11.85 3.93 -15.96
CA ALA A 213 -10.40 4.02 -16.07
C ALA A 213 -9.78 4.85 -14.93
N LEU A 214 -10.38 6.01 -14.59
CA LEU A 214 -9.88 6.85 -13.51
C LEU A 214 -10.02 6.18 -12.14
N ALA A 215 -11.13 5.49 -11.88
CA ALA A 215 -11.31 4.71 -10.66
C ALA A 215 -10.25 3.60 -10.52
N SER A 216 -9.95 2.91 -11.63
CA SER A 216 -8.89 1.90 -11.66
C SER A 216 -7.50 2.49 -11.41
N ASP A 217 -7.19 3.65 -12.00
CA ASP A 217 -5.91 4.35 -11.82
C ASP A 217 -5.72 4.81 -10.37
N VAL A 218 -6.72 5.46 -9.76
CA VAL A 218 -6.64 5.96 -8.37
C VAL A 218 -6.66 4.84 -7.33
N ALA A 219 -7.33 3.71 -7.61
CA ALA A 219 -7.33 2.55 -6.76
C ALA A 219 -6.06 1.68 -6.93
N GLY A 220 -5.26 1.91 -7.96
CA GLY A 220 -4.13 1.05 -8.31
C GLY A 220 -4.57 -0.34 -8.76
N ALA A 221 -5.72 -0.45 -9.44
CA ALA A 221 -6.21 -1.72 -9.96
C ALA A 221 -5.39 -2.18 -11.17
N GLY A 222 -5.16 -3.49 -11.27
CA GLY A 222 -4.40 -4.09 -12.38
C GLY A 222 -5.17 -4.17 -13.71
N GLY A 223 -6.36 -3.57 -13.79
CA GLY A 223 -7.21 -3.54 -14.98
C GLY A 223 -8.52 -2.82 -14.74
N GLU A 224 -9.27 -2.59 -15.82
CA GLU A 224 -10.61 -2.00 -15.75
C GLU A 224 -11.64 -3.09 -15.43
N GLY A 225 -12.68 -2.73 -14.66
CA GLY A 225 -13.80 -3.62 -14.36
C GLY A 225 -14.04 -3.81 -12.87
N LEU A 226 -15.12 -4.55 -12.57
CA LEU A 226 -15.63 -4.69 -11.20
C LEU A 226 -14.68 -5.48 -10.29
N GLU A 227 -14.22 -6.65 -10.72
CA GLU A 227 -13.39 -7.52 -9.89
C GLU A 227 -11.96 -6.99 -9.69
N PRO A 228 -11.23 -6.45 -10.70
CA PRO A 228 -9.95 -5.78 -10.47
C PRO A 228 -10.05 -4.62 -9.48
N LEU A 229 -11.13 -3.81 -9.58
CA LEU A 229 -11.35 -2.67 -8.69
C LEU A 229 -11.65 -3.13 -7.26
N ARG A 230 -12.51 -4.14 -7.07
CA ARG A 230 -12.79 -4.77 -5.77
C ARG A 230 -11.51 -5.30 -5.13
N LEU A 231 -10.73 -6.05 -5.90
CA LEU A 231 -9.48 -6.63 -5.41
C LEU A 231 -8.48 -5.54 -4.96
N ALA A 232 -8.37 -4.45 -5.71
CA ALA A 232 -7.51 -3.33 -5.35
C ALA A 232 -7.94 -2.69 -4.03
N LEU A 233 -9.23 -2.43 -3.84
CA LEU A 233 -9.79 -1.90 -2.58
C LEU A 233 -9.56 -2.83 -1.39
N LEU A 234 -9.80 -4.12 -1.57
CA LEU A 234 -9.56 -5.13 -0.52
C LEU A 234 -8.08 -5.20 -0.14
N ARG A 235 -7.18 -5.13 -1.12
CA ARG A 235 -5.74 -5.08 -0.85
C ARG A 235 -5.31 -3.82 -0.10
N GLN A 236 -5.96 -2.68 -0.34
CA GLN A 236 -5.72 -1.47 0.45
C GLN A 236 -6.19 -1.63 1.89
N LEU A 237 -7.36 -2.28 2.09
CA LEU A 237 -7.93 -2.56 3.40
C LEU A 237 -7.07 -3.52 4.23
N THR A 238 -6.39 -4.47 3.58
CA THR A 238 -5.62 -5.55 4.21
C THR A 238 -4.13 -5.27 4.29
N SER A 239 -3.70 -4.02 4.28
CA SER A 239 -2.28 -3.66 4.45
C SER A 239 -1.76 -4.19 5.79
N PRO A 240 -0.61 -4.88 5.83
CA PRO A 240 -0.02 -5.28 7.10
C PRO A 240 0.22 -4.05 7.97
N ALA A 241 -0.06 -4.18 9.26
CA ALA A 241 0.29 -3.17 10.25
C ALA A 241 1.82 -3.05 10.30
N GLY A 242 2.39 -2.06 9.63
CA GLY A 242 3.83 -1.87 9.47
C GLY A 242 4.19 -0.70 8.59
N GLU A 243 3.26 -0.23 7.73
CA GLU A 243 3.41 1.03 7.00
C GLU A 243 2.41 2.07 7.51
N ALA A 244 2.45 2.34 8.81
CA ALA A 244 1.94 3.59 9.32
C ALA A 244 2.85 4.70 8.77
N ALA A 245 2.24 5.79 8.28
CA ALA A 245 2.94 7.04 8.04
C ALA A 245 3.79 7.39 9.26
N PRO A 246 4.96 8.02 9.09
CA PRO A 246 5.89 8.30 10.18
C PRO A 246 5.22 9.20 11.23
N GLY A 247 4.88 8.61 12.37
CA GLY A 247 4.29 9.29 13.51
C GLY A 247 3.27 8.42 14.23
N GLU A 248 3.76 7.36 14.88
CA GLU A 248 3.34 6.91 16.19
C GLU A 248 3.91 5.51 16.46
N ASP A 249 4.61 5.47 17.54
CA ASP A 249 5.35 4.40 18.17
C ASP A 249 4.55 3.09 18.31
N ASN A 250 4.93 2.05 17.56
CA ASN A 250 4.45 0.69 17.79
C ASN A 250 5.58 -0.34 17.72
N SER A 251 6.68 -0.03 18.42
CA SER A 251 7.83 -0.90 18.57
C SER A 251 7.56 -2.14 19.45
N GLN A 252 6.41 -2.21 20.12
CA GLN A 252 6.11 -3.30 21.07
C GLN A 252 5.57 -4.60 20.42
N SER A 253 5.00 -4.54 19.22
CA SER A 253 4.38 -5.74 18.63
C SER A 253 5.34 -6.67 17.87
N ILE A 254 6.50 -6.16 17.45
CA ILE A 254 7.51 -6.96 16.74
C ILE A 254 8.48 -7.62 17.73
N GLU A 255 8.73 -6.99 18.86
CA GLU A 255 9.60 -7.52 19.90
C GLU A 255 8.95 -8.70 20.65
N THR A 256 7.62 -8.66 20.86
CA THR A 256 6.88 -9.76 21.49
C THR A 256 6.81 -11.01 20.58
N ALA A 257 6.78 -10.84 19.27
CA ALA A 257 6.81 -11.96 18.31
C ALA A 257 8.22 -12.59 18.19
N ARG A 258 9.28 -11.82 18.38
CA ARG A 258 10.67 -12.31 18.41
C ARG A 258 11.03 -13.02 19.72
N ALA A 259 10.52 -12.55 20.85
CA ALA A 259 10.73 -13.17 22.17
C ALA A 259 10.00 -14.53 22.29
N ALA A 260 8.86 -14.71 21.66
CA ALA A 260 8.10 -15.97 21.67
C ALA A 260 8.73 -17.10 20.82
N LEU A 261 9.65 -16.78 19.92
CA LEU A 261 10.37 -17.74 19.08
C LEU A 261 11.73 -18.19 19.67
N ALA A 262 12.16 -17.61 20.80
CA ALA A 262 13.47 -17.89 21.40
C ALA A 262 13.45 -18.90 22.57
N THR A 263 12.30 -19.43 22.98
CA THR A 263 12.16 -20.24 24.20
C THR A 263 11.87 -21.72 24.00
N ASP A 264 12.22 -22.33 22.88
CA ASP A 264 12.12 -23.80 22.81
C ASP A 264 13.26 -24.41 21.99
N ARG A 265 14.46 -24.46 22.57
CA ARG A 265 15.51 -25.43 22.26
C ARG A 265 16.58 -25.39 23.35
N GLU A 266 16.47 -26.33 24.29
CA GLU A 266 17.60 -26.71 25.14
C GLU A 266 18.66 -27.48 24.35
N PRO A 267 19.94 -27.27 24.61
CA PRO A 267 21.04 -27.88 23.87
C PRO A 267 21.47 -29.20 24.49
N LYS A 268 21.64 -30.22 23.66
CA LYS A 268 22.44 -31.40 24.06
C LYS A 268 23.85 -31.26 23.53
N ALA A 269 24.79 -31.31 24.48
CA ALA A 269 26.22 -31.13 24.33
C ALA A 269 26.89 -32.18 23.40
N ALA A 270 27.95 -31.81 22.70
CA ALA A 270 29.30 -32.32 22.85
C ALA A 270 30.29 -31.81 21.79
N ASN A 271 31.38 -31.27 22.29
CA ASN A 271 32.80 -31.39 21.93
C ASN A 271 33.44 -30.60 20.80
N ASP A 272 34.37 -29.75 21.29
CA ASP A 272 35.74 -29.47 20.83
C ASP A 272 35.98 -28.96 19.40
N ALA A 273 36.16 -27.67 19.30
CA ALA A 273 37.31 -27.06 18.59
C ALA A 273 37.46 -25.58 18.98
N THR A 274 38.64 -25.21 19.38
CA THR A 274 39.12 -23.93 19.86
C THR A 274 38.77 -22.78 18.93
N PRO A 275 38.18 -21.65 19.38
CA PRO A 275 37.94 -20.50 18.54
C PRO A 275 39.13 -19.53 18.55
N LEU A 276 39.58 -19.18 17.35
CA LEU A 276 40.35 -17.95 17.16
C LEU A 276 39.46 -16.75 17.50
N ALA A 277 39.94 -15.96 18.46
CA ALA A 277 39.29 -14.77 18.96
C ALA A 277 39.02 -13.76 17.83
N GLN A 278 37.79 -13.58 17.48
CA GLN A 278 37.31 -12.41 16.74
C GLN A 278 36.69 -11.46 17.78
N SER A 279 37.33 -10.30 17.94
CA SER A 279 36.83 -9.19 18.74
C SER A 279 35.44 -8.77 18.29
N PRO A 280 34.51 -8.39 19.14
CA PRO A 280 33.18 -7.94 18.76
C PRO A 280 33.31 -6.61 17.96
N ILE A 281 32.96 -6.63 16.70
CA ILE A 281 32.86 -5.44 15.86
C ILE A 281 31.68 -4.63 16.42
N LYS A 282 31.98 -3.45 16.97
CA LYS A 282 30.94 -2.49 17.37
C LYS A 282 30.24 -2.03 16.09
N HIS A 283 28.97 -2.37 15.94
CA HIS A 283 28.09 -1.86 14.87
C HIS A 283 27.88 -0.36 15.09
N VAL A 284 28.48 0.45 14.23
CA VAL A 284 28.29 1.91 14.25
C VAL A 284 27.58 2.27 12.95
N PRO A 285 26.30 2.69 12.99
CA PRO A 285 25.63 3.18 11.79
C PRO A 285 26.37 4.40 11.26
N PRO A 286 26.62 4.48 9.92
CA PRO A 286 27.36 5.60 9.34
C PRO A 286 26.58 6.91 9.46
N ASP A 287 27.31 8.01 9.71
CA ASP A 287 26.74 9.35 9.50
C ASP A 287 26.43 9.57 8.03
N MET A 288 25.39 10.38 7.73
CA MET A 288 24.94 10.63 6.37
C MET A 288 26.02 11.27 5.48
N GLY A 289 26.93 12.05 6.07
CA GLY A 289 28.09 12.63 5.36
C GLY A 289 29.10 11.55 4.97
N GLU A 290 29.50 10.73 5.94
CA GLU A 290 30.40 9.59 5.74
C GLU A 290 29.83 8.59 4.73
N PHE A 291 28.54 8.27 4.86
CA PHE A 291 27.84 7.41 3.92
C PHE A 291 27.89 7.94 2.50
N SER A 292 27.55 9.22 2.29
CA SER A 292 27.53 9.82 0.96
C SER A 292 28.91 9.85 0.31
N SER A 293 29.97 10.16 1.08
CA SER A 293 31.36 10.15 0.59
C SER A 293 31.79 8.75 0.19
N ALA A 294 31.55 7.75 1.04
CA ALA A 294 31.89 6.37 0.77
C ALA A 294 31.13 5.81 -0.47
N VAL A 295 29.88 6.20 -0.66
CA VAL A 295 29.09 5.82 -1.84
C VAL A 295 29.69 6.41 -3.11
N LEU A 296 30.08 7.67 -3.11
CA LEU A 296 30.71 8.31 -4.27
C LEU A 296 32.10 7.69 -4.57
N ASP A 297 32.90 7.41 -3.54
CA ASP A 297 34.19 6.75 -3.69
C ASP A 297 34.06 5.33 -4.26
N ALA A 298 33.03 4.58 -3.80
CA ALA A 298 32.71 3.26 -4.33
C ALA A 298 32.12 3.30 -5.75
N ALA A 299 31.44 4.38 -6.11
CA ALA A 299 30.85 4.55 -7.44
C ALA A 299 31.90 4.93 -8.51
N ARG A 300 32.93 5.72 -8.17
CA ARG A 300 33.95 6.23 -9.14
C ARG A 300 34.59 5.13 -9.98
N PRO A 301 35.12 4.02 -9.43
CA PRO A 301 35.82 3.00 -10.21
C PRO A 301 34.89 2.21 -11.14
N VAL A 302 33.60 2.11 -10.84
CA VAL A 302 32.61 1.32 -11.60
C VAL A 302 31.69 2.19 -12.46
N ALA A 303 31.85 3.52 -12.40
CA ALA A 303 31.05 4.46 -13.17
C ALA A 303 31.39 4.41 -14.67
N GLN A 304 30.35 4.28 -15.49
CA GLN A 304 30.41 4.25 -16.95
C GLN A 304 29.83 5.54 -17.54
N GLY A 305 30.28 5.94 -18.70
CA GLY A 305 29.83 7.15 -19.40
C GLY A 305 30.99 8.12 -19.71
N TRP A 306 30.65 9.25 -20.29
CA TRP A 306 31.59 10.34 -20.63
C TRP A 306 31.71 11.36 -19.49
N PRO A 307 32.79 12.16 -19.47
CA PRO A 307 32.99 13.22 -18.48
C PRO A 307 31.73 14.08 -18.31
N GLY A 308 31.30 14.32 -17.05
CA GLY A 308 30.08 15.06 -16.71
C GLY A 308 28.78 14.26 -16.77
N ASN A 309 28.79 12.98 -17.22
CA ASN A 309 27.63 12.11 -17.21
C ASN A 309 27.97 10.65 -16.86
N ARG A 310 28.90 10.47 -15.92
CA ARG A 310 29.26 9.13 -15.43
C ARG A 310 28.23 8.61 -14.43
N LYS A 311 27.85 7.34 -14.57
CA LYS A 311 26.83 6.69 -13.75
C LYS A 311 27.31 5.31 -13.32
N ALA A 312 27.11 4.94 -12.06
CA ALA A 312 27.37 3.60 -11.52
C ALA A 312 26.07 2.92 -11.14
N PHE A 313 25.91 1.63 -11.44
CA PHE A 313 24.75 0.86 -10.99
C PHE A 313 24.71 0.78 -9.47
N ILE A 314 23.53 1.01 -8.89
CA ILE A 314 23.34 0.96 -7.44
C ILE A 314 23.70 -0.42 -6.86
N SER A 315 23.43 -1.51 -7.59
CA SER A 315 23.82 -2.88 -7.20
C SER A 315 25.34 -3.05 -7.09
N GLN A 316 26.11 -2.49 -8.03
CA GLN A 316 27.58 -2.54 -8.01
C GLN A 316 28.15 -1.71 -6.85
N VAL A 317 27.61 -0.52 -6.63
CA VAL A 317 27.98 0.34 -5.48
C VAL A 317 27.66 -0.36 -4.15
N TRP A 318 26.50 -1.03 -4.06
CA TRP A 318 26.14 -1.82 -2.89
C TRP A 318 27.14 -2.93 -2.59
N GLN A 319 27.56 -3.71 -3.61
CA GLN A 319 28.54 -4.77 -3.45
C GLN A 319 29.90 -4.21 -2.97
N ALA A 320 30.33 -3.08 -3.52
CA ALA A 320 31.56 -2.41 -3.11
C ALA A 320 31.50 -1.92 -1.64
N ILE A 321 30.41 -1.26 -1.25
CA ILE A 321 30.20 -0.79 0.14
C ILE A 321 30.14 -1.97 1.11
N ARG A 322 29.38 -3.01 0.79
CA ARG A 322 29.28 -4.22 1.63
C ARG A 322 30.63 -4.90 1.84
N SER A 323 31.52 -4.83 0.87
CA SER A 323 32.87 -5.41 0.97
C SER A 323 33.83 -4.52 1.74
N ALA A 324 33.77 -3.19 1.52
CA ALA A 324 34.69 -2.20 2.08
C ALA A 324 34.33 -1.73 3.50
N ARG A 325 33.03 -1.74 3.85
CA ARG A 325 32.51 -1.19 5.11
C ARG A 325 31.65 -2.23 5.85
N ARG A 326 32.25 -3.37 6.14
CA ARG A 326 31.58 -4.48 6.86
C ARG A 326 31.12 -4.07 8.26
N GLU A 327 31.78 -3.10 8.86
CA GLU A 327 31.47 -2.54 10.19
C GLU A 327 30.11 -1.83 10.24
N TRP A 328 29.56 -1.40 9.09
CA TRP A 328 28.25 -0.75 9.04
C TRP A 328 27.09 -1.74 9.15
N ASP A 329 27.30 -3.02 8.83
CA ASP A 329 26.31 -4.10 8.85
C ASP A 329 24.97 -3.72 8.18
N LEU A 330 25.06 -2.94 7.09
CA LEU A 330 23.89 -2.48 6.38
C LEU A 330 23.26 -3.64 5.59
N THR A 331 21.95 -3.74 5.69
CA THR A 331 21.17 -4.54 4.74
C THR A 331 21.01 -3.78 3.42
N GLU A 332 20.75 -4.47 2.30
CA GLU A 332 20.50 -3.84 1.01
C GLU A 332 19.35 -2.82 1.07
N ILE A 333 18.31 -3.14 1.85
CA ILE A 333 17.15 -2.26 2.06
C ILE A 333 17.56 -0.99 2.80
N ALA A 334 18.35 -1.12 3.87
CA ALA A 334 18.86 0.03 4.63
C ALA A 334 19.77 0.90 3.77
N PHE A 335 20.68 0.29 2.98
CA PHE A 335 21.53 0.99 2.04
C PHE A 335 20.72 1.78 1.00
N LYS A 336 19.73 1.14 0.36
CA LYS A 336 18.86 1.80 -0.63
C LYS A 336 18.01 2.93 -0.02
N SER A 337 17.58 2.78 1.23
CA SER A 337 16.89 3.84 1.98
C SER A 337 17.79 5.04 2.25
N MET A 338 19.03 4.80 2.70
CA MET A 338 20.02 5.85 2.94
C MET A 338 20.42 6.57 1.65
N LEU A 339 20.51 5.86 0.51
CA LEU A 339 20.75 6.49 -0.80
C LEU A 339 19.63 7.45 -1.18
N ALA A 340 18.37 7.06 -0.98
CA ALA A 340 17.22 7.93 -1.27
C ALA A 340 17.22 9.16 -0.35
N GLU A 341 17.62 9.00 0.91
CA GLU A 341 17.73 10.10 1.86
C GLU A 341 18.89 11.04 1.54
N ALA A 342 20.08 10.51 1.21
CA ALA A 342 21.22 11.28 0.79
C ALA A 342 20.94 12.09 -0.51
N HIS A 343 20.20 11.50 -1.45
CA HIS A 343 19.73 12.21 -2.64
C HIS A 343 18.79 13.34 -2.30
N ARG A 344 17.83 13.12 -1.38
CA ARG A 344 16.91 14.16 -0.90
C ARG A 344 17.63 15.31 -0.19
N ALA A 345 18.67 14.98 0.55
CA ALA A 345 19.53 15.96 1.23
C ALA A 345 20.50 16.68 0.28
N GLY A 346 20.48 16.38 -1.02
CA GLY A 346 21.38 16.97 -2.01
C GLY A 346 22.84 16.56 -1.90
N ARG A 347 23.16 15.49 -1.16
CA ARG A 347 24.54 15.02 -0.93
C ARG A 347 25.07 14.12 -2.04
N LEU A 348 24.18 13.52 -2.82
CA LEU A 348 24.48 12.75 -4.02
C LEU A 348 23.32 12.84 -5.01
N VAL A 349 23.57 12.48 -6.27
CA VAL A 349 22.55 12.52 -7.33
C VAL A 349 22.27 11.10 -7.82
N LEU A 350 20.99 10.70 -7.75
CA LEU A 350 20.52 9.47 -8.36
C LEU A 350 19.97 9.73 -9.76
N ALA A 351 20.13 8.77 -10.67
CA ALA A 351 19.66 8.88 -12.05
C ALA A 351 18.78 7.68 -12.44
N THR A 352 17.84 7.93 -13.34
CA THR A 352 16.98 6.91 -13.96
C THR A 352 17.69 6.24 -15.12
N ALA A 353 17.29 4.99 -15.46
CA ALA A 353 17.73 4.34 -16.69
C ALA A 353 17.01 4.94 -17.90
N ASP A 354 17.74 5.17 -18.98
CA ASP A 354 17.15 5.45 -20.28
C ASP A 354 16.67 4.14 -20.92
N LEU A 355 15.54 4.18 -21.64
CA LEU A 355 14.89 3.02 -22.26
C LEU A 355 15.74 2.27 -23.30
N LYS A 356 16.94 2.75 -23.60
CA LYS A 356 17.87 2.18 -24.58
C LYS A 356 18.82 1.12 -24.01
N ASP A 357 18.98 1.04 -22.69
CA ASP A 357 19.93 0.13 -22.03
C ASP A 357 19.34 -1.28 -21.84
N LYS A 358 19.05 -1.97 -22.93
CA LYS A 358 18.52 -3.34 -22.90
C LYS A 358 19.57 -4.42 -22.55
N SER A 359 20.85 -4.08 -22.55
CA SER A 359 21.95 -5.04 -22.36
C SER A 359 22.22 -5.45 -20.90
N ALA A 360 21.68 -4.72 -19.91
CA ALA A 360 21.93 -4.95 -18.49
C ALA A 360 20.62 -5.07 -17.67
N LEU A 361 19.63 -5.77 -18.20
CA LEU A 361 18.30 -5.89 -17.58
C LEU A 361 18.34 -6.41 -16.12
N LYS A 362 19.22 -7.37 -15.82
CA LYS A 362 19.38 -7.91 -14.47
C LYS A 362 19.96 -6.87 -13.51
N GLU A 363 21.02 -6.16 -13.92
CA GLU A 363 21.64 -5.12 -13.11
C GLU A 363 20.72 -3.92 -12.89
N LEU A 364 19.87 -3.59 -13.87
CA LEU A 364 18.84 -2.58 -13.74
C LEU A 364 17.78 -2.98 -12.70
N GLU A 365 17.33 -4.24 -12.71
CA GLU A 365 16.33 -4.72 -11.74
C GLU A 365 16.92 -4.78 -10.32
N ASP A 366 18.16 -5.28 -10.17
CA ASP A 366 18.86 -5.35 -8.89
C ASP A 366 19.19 -3.95 -8.33
N SER A 367 19.41 -2.96 -9.22
CA SER A 367 19.71 -1.57 -8.84
C SER A 367 18.50 -0.71 -8.53
N LYS A 368 17.29 -1.21 -8.72
CA LYS A 368 16.07 -0.45 -8.64
C LYS A 368 15.80 0.09 -7.23
N ILE A 369 15.62 1.40 -7.14
CA ILE A 369 15.07 2.08 -5.96
C ILE A 369 13.78 2.76 -6.38
N LEU A 370 12.66 2.39 -5.75
CA LEU A 370 11.38 3.06 -5.92
C LEU A 370 11.14 4.01 -4.75
N TYR A 371 11.12 5.30 -5.02
CA TYR A 371 10.84 6.33 -4.02
C TYR A 371 9.93 7.41 -4.60
N LYS A 372 8.80 7.71 -3.96
CA LYS A 372 7.82 8.74 -4.36
C LYS A 372 7.51 8.75 -5.87
N ASN A 373 7.19 7.60 -6.46
CA ASN A 373 6.88 7.44 -7.90
C ASN A 373 8.07 7.63 -8.87
N THR A 374 9.27 7.81 -8.39
CA THR A 374 10.49 7.86 -9.23
C THR A 374 11.29 6.59 -9.03
N VAL A 375 11.77 6.00 -10.12
CA VAL A 375 12.62 4.81 -10.08
C VAL A 375 14.04 5.24 -10.45
N TRP A 376 14.99 5.02 -9.55
CA TRP A 376 16.41 5.25 -9.80
C TRP A 376 17.15 3.92 -9.92
N HIS A 377 18.19 3.93 -10.76
CA HIS A 377 19.01 2.76 -11.04
C HIS A 377 20.50 3.04 -10.87
N PHE A 378 20.90 4.31 -10.89
CA PHE A 378 22.27 4.73 -10.91
C PHE A 378 22.57 5.79 -9.85
N VAL A 379 23.80 5.76 -9.34
CA VAL A 379 24.45 6.89 -8.67
C VAL A 379 25.21 7.68 -9.73
N ARG A 380 24.96 8.99 -9.84
CA ARG A 380 25.71 9.89 -10.72
C ARG A 380 27.02 10.27 -10.04
N VAL A 381 28.10 10.18 -10.78
CA VAL A 381 29.42 10.61 -10.35
C VAL A 381 29.76 11.89 -11.13
N GLU A 382 29.84 13.00 -10.42
CA GLU A 382 30.32 14.26 -10.97
C GLU A 382 31.84 14.29 -10.74
N ASP A 383 32.62 14.62 -11.80
CA ASP A 383 34.07 14.75 -11.74
C ASP A 383 34.45 16.09 -11.13
#